data_4aee791916e639e0915b81abc3d061e0
#
_entry.id   4aee791916e639e0915b81abc3d061e0
#
_cell.length_a   1.000
_cell.length_b   1.000
_cell.length_c   1.000
_cell.angle_alpha   90.00
_cell.angle_beta   90.00
_cell.angle_gamma   90.00
#
_symmetry.space_group_name_H-M   'P 1'
#
loop_
_entity.id
_entity.type
_entity.pdbx_description
1 polymer ?
#
loop_
_entity_poly.entity_id
_entity_poly.type
_entity_poly.pdbx_seq_one_letter_code
_entity_poly.pdbx_strand_id
1 'polypeptide(L)'
;NKALDEGGVICNRYTPSNIVHQASKLSEDKMEEFISWLEQMEYGELKIPKPTLVIYLYVPVEIASRLVEKKEARAYIGGENVKGAKDGHEKDSEYQRKSIEVYTKMSKERNDWKLINCVEDGRLLSVEEIHDKIMRIVKA
;
A
#
# COMPACT_ATOMS: atom_id res chain seq x y z
N ASN A 1 22.20 -9.95 8.56
CA ASN A 1 21.56 -8.65 8.92
C ASN A 1 21.25 -8.63 10.42
N LYS A 2 22.11 -7.97 11.22
CA LYS A 2 22.02 -7.96 12.69
C LYS A 2 20.61 -7.70 13.25
N ALA A 3 19.87 -6.76 12.69
CA ALA A 3 18.51 -6.45 13.14
C ALA A 3 17.51 -7.58 12.91
N LEU A 4 17.68 -8.41 11.87
CA LEU A 4 16.85 -9.58 11.61
C LEU A 4 17.23 -10.75 12.49
N ASP A 5 18.51 -10.83 12.90
CA ASP A 5 19.02 -11.90 13.78
C ASP A 5 18.65 -11.65 15.26
N GLU A 6 18.48 -10.39 15.64
CA GLU A 6 18.16 -9.97 17.02
C GLU A 6 16.64 -9.73 17.27
N GLY A 7 15.83 -9.75 16.23
CA GLY A 7 14.39 -9.46 16.33
C GLY A 7 13.72 -9.29 14.98
N GLY A 8 12.60 -8.56 14.97
CA GLY A 8 11.86 -8.22 13.74
C GLY A 8 12.19 -6.82 13.24
N VAL A 9 12.04 -6.62 11.93
CA VAL A 9 12.11 -5.30 11.29
C VAL A 9 10.74 -4.94 10.75
N ILE A 10 10.23 -3.76 11.12
CA ILE A 10 9.01 -3.21 10.57
C ILE A 10 9.37 -2.14 9.54
N CYS A 11 8.92 -2.33 8.31
CA CYS A 11 9.13 -1.39 7.22
C CYS A 11 7.82 -0.70 6.85
N ASN A 12 7.82 0.62 6.84
CA ASN A 12 6.74 1.39 6.20
C ASN A 12 7.06 1.51 4.71
N ARG A 13 6.40 0.67 3.88
CA ARG A 13 6.69 0.40 2.48
C ARG A 13 8.03 -0.32 2.27
N TYR A 14 8.00 -1.33 1.43
CA TYR A 14 9.14 -2.16 1.09
C TYR A 14 8.93 -2.74 -0.32
N THR A 15 9.65 -3.77 -0.73
CA THR A 15 9.55 -4.39 -2.05
C THR A 15 8.10 -4.70 -2.50
N PRO A 16 7.17 -5.18 -1.64
CA PRO A 16 5.77 -5.36 -2.03
C PRO A 16 5.10 -4.09 -2.55
N SER A 17 5.43 -2.93 -1.98
CA SER A 17 4.91 -1.64 -2.47
C SER A 17 5.44 -1.31 -3.86
N ASN A 18 6.72 -1.56 -4.14
CA ASN A 18 7.30 -1.38 -5.47
C ASN A 18 6.62 -2.30 -6.50
N ILE A 19 6.48 -3.59 -6.17
CA ILE A 19 5.80 -4.59 -7.01
C ILE A 19 4.41 -4.09 -7.43
N VAL A 20 3.57 -3.71 -6.46
CA VAL A 20 2.20 -3.25 -6.74
C VAL A 20 2.19 -1.99 -7.59
N HIS A 21 3.00 -1.00 -7.26
CA HIS A 21 3.03 0.26 -7.98
C HIS A 21 3.54 0.14 -9.42
N GLN A 22 4.40 -0.81 -9.72
CA GLN A 22 4.81 -1.06 -11.10
C GLN A 22 3.79 -1.94 -11.83
N ALA A 23 3.29 -3.00 -11.19
CA ALA A 23 2.30 -3.90 -11.77
C ALA A 23 0.99 -3.17 -12.15
N SER A 24 0.54 -2.20 -11.33
CA SER A 24 -0.68 -1.43 -11.61
C SER A 24 -0.61 -0.55 -12.86
N LYS A 25 0.56 -0.37 -13.46
CA LYS A 25 0.74 0.34 -14.73
C LYS A 25 0.61 -0.57 -15.95
N LEU A 26 0.56 -1.87 -15.74
CA LEU A 26 0.52 -2.87 -16.78
C LEU A 26 -0.91 -3.34 -17.05
N SER A 27 -1.11 -3.95 -18.23
CA SER A 27 -2.31 -4.70 -18.54
C SER A 27 -2.35 -6.02 -17.75
N GLU A 28 -3.56 -6.54 -17.50
CA GLU A 28 -3.74 -7.74 -16.68
C GLU A 28 -2.95 -8.96 -17.18
N ASP A 29 -2.89 -9.15 -18.49
CA ASP A 29 -2.15 -10.24 -19.13
C ASP A 29 -0.64 -10.23 -18.85
N LYS A 30 -0.07 -9.05 -18.58
CA LYS A 30 1.37 -8.88 -18.31
C LYS A 30 1.70 -8.76 -16.82
N MET A 31 0.69 -8.54 -16.00
CA MET A 31 0.87 -8.23 -14.60
C MET A 31 1.49 -9.40 -13.83
N GLU A 32 0.99 -10.61 -14.02
CA GLU A 32 1.45 -11.80 -13.29
C GLU A 32 2.88 -12.19 -13.65
N GLU A 33 3.20 -12.14 -14.95
CA GLU A 33 4.56 -12.40 -15.43
C GLU A 33 5.55 -11.38 -14.85
N PHE A 34 5.16 -10.10 -14.86
CA PHE A 34 5.97 -9.02 -14.30
C PHE A 34 6.18 -9.17 -12.78
N ILE A 35 5.13 -9.47 -12.04
CA ILE A 35 5.23 -9.70 -10.58
C ILE A 35 6.20 -10.85 -10.29
N SER A 36 6.04 -11.95 -11.00
CA SER A 36 6.91 -13.14 -10.84
C SER A 36 8.37 -12.81 -11.17
N TRP A 37 8.61 -12.11 -12.27
CA TRP A 37 9.94 -11.68 -12.67
C TRP A 37 10.58 -10.75 -11.63
N LEU A 38 9.81 -9.75 -11.12
CA LEU A 38 10.34 -8.78 -10.17
C LEU A 38 10.66 -9.44 -8.81
N GLU A 39 9.82 -10.39 -8.36
CA GLU A 39 10.09 -11.16 -7.14
C GLU A 39 11.33 -12.04 -7.28
N GLN A 40 11.51 -12.68 -8.43
CA GLN A 40 12.73 -13.46 -8.70
C GLN A 40 13.96 -12.55 -8.71
N MET A 41 13.88 -11.37 -9.30
CA MET A 41 14.95 -10.39 -9.29
C MET A 41 15.29 -9.94 -7.87
N GLU A 42 14.30 -9.47 -7.10
CA GLU A 42 14.53 -8.87 -5.78
C GLU A 42 14.92 -9.93 -4.73
N TYR A 43 14.16 -11.01 -4.64
CA TYR A 43 14.40 -12.03 -3.60
C TYR A 43 15.37 -13.13 -4.03
N GLY A 44 15.41 -13.46 -5.33
CA GLY A 44 16.28 -14.48 -5.87
C GLY A 44 17.69 -13.96 -6.17
N GLU A 45 17.81 -13.04 -7.12
CA GLU A 45 19.12 -12.56 -7.60
C GLU A 45 19.76 -11.54 -6.64
N LEU A 46 19.01 -10.52 -6.24
CA LEU A 46 19.51 -9.48 -5.32
C LEU A 46 19.54 -9.94 -3.87
N LYS A 47 18.91 -11.07 -3.55
CA LYS A 47 18.83 -11.66 -2.19
C LYS A 47 18.33 -10.66 -1.14
N ILE A 48 17.43 -9.76 -1.54
CA ILE A 48 16.75 -8.87 -0.61
C ILE A 48 15.87 -9.74 0.29
N PRO A 49 15.89 -9.57 1.63
CA PRO A 49 15.07 -10.35 2.54
C PRO A 49 13.59 -10.28 2.19
N LYS A 50 12.95 -11.43 1.95
CA LYS A 50 11.49 -11.47 1.72
C LYS A 50 10.78 -11.17 3.04
N PRO A 51 9.73 -10.30 3.04
CA PRO A 51 8.95 -10.06 4.25
C PRO A 51 8.20 -11.34 4.66
N THR A 52 8.17 -11.63 5.95
CA THR A 52 7.39 -12.73 6.54
C THR A 52 5.90 -12.43 6.60
N LEU A 53 5.55 -11.15 6.71
CA LEU A 53 4.17 -10.67 6.75
C LEU A 53 4.08 -9.33 6.05
N VAL A 54 3.10 -9.18 5.17
CA VAL A 54 2.73 -7.92 4.54
C VAL A 54 1.34 -7.54 5.05
N ILE A 55 1.21 -6.37 5.67
CA ILE A 55 -0.07 -5.83 6.10
C ILE A 55 -0.45 -4.70 5.15
N TYR A 56 -1.57 -4.88 4.46
CA TYR A 56 -2.17 -3.87 3.62
C TYR A 56 -3.31 -3.17 4.34
N LEU A 57 -3.12 -1.89 4.64
CA LEU A 57 -4.15 -1.04 5.24
C LEU A 57 -5.04 -0.47 4.13
N TYR A 58 -6.22 -1.05 3.98
CA TYR A 58 -7.16 -0.66 2.93
C TYR A 58 -8.03 0.51 3.38
N VAL A 59 -8.05 1.55 2.54
CA VAL A 59 -8.97 2.68 2.63
C VAL A 59 -9.60 2.90 1.25
N PRO A 60 -10.93 2.97 1.12
CA PRO A 60 -11.59 3.31 -0.15
C PRO A 60 -11.08 4.62 -0.74
N VAL A 61 -10.98 4.69 -2.08
CA VAL A 61 -10.43 5.87 -2.80
C VAL A 61 -11.14 7.16 -2.40
N GLU A 62 -12.47 7.11 -2.25
CA GLU A 62 -13.30 8.27 -1.92
C GLU A 62 -12.96 8.85 -0.55
N ILE A 63 -12.60 7.98 0.41
CA ILE A 63 -12.19 8.40 1.75
C ILE A 63 -10.73 8.85 1.73
N ALA A 64 -9.86 8.12 1.03
CA ALA A 64 -8.45 8.47 0.88
C ALA A 64 -8.28 9.85 0.25
N SER A 65 -9.00 10.17 -0.82
CA SER A 65 -8.97 11.49 -1.49
C SER A 65 -9.35 12.61 -0.54
N ARG A 66 -10.41 12.43 0.26
CA ARG A 66 -10.82 13.42 1.28
C ARG A 66 -9.76 13.65 2.36
N LEU A 67 -8.98 12.61 2.71
CA LEU A 67 -7.88 12.73 3.67
C LEU A 67 -6.73 13.55 3.10
N VAL A 68 -6.40 13.36 1.81
CA VAL A 68 -5.37 14.12 1.10
C VAL A 68 -5.77 15.59 1.02
N GLU A 69 -7.00 15.90 0.57
CA GLU A 69 -7.53 17.26 0.51
C GLU A 69 -7.47 17.98 1.87
N LYS A 70 -7.84 17.29 2.96
CA LYS A 70 -7.74 17.84 4.32
C LYS A 70 -6.30 18.09 4.75
N LYS A 71 -5.36 17.27 4.31
CA LYS A 71 -3.93 17.44 4.62
C LYS A 71 -3.35 18.61 3.85
N GLU A 72 -3.70 18.75 2.58
CA GLU A 72 -3.30 19.89 1.74
C GLU A 72 -3.86 21.19 2.27
N ALA A 73 -5.15 21.23 2.64
CA ALA A 73 -5.75 22.39 3.26
C ALA A 73 -5.06 22.84 4.56
N ARG A 74 -4.51 21.91 5.34
CA ARG A 74 -3.70 22.23 6.54
C ARG A 74 -2.29 22.70 6.20
N ALA A 75 -1.69 22.19 5.13
CA ALA A 75 -0.38 22.63 4.65
C ALA A 75 -0.44 24.02 3.99
N TYR A 76 -1.58 24.40 3.42
CA TYR A 76 -1.83 25.71 2.77
C TYR A 76 -1.86 26.91 3.72
N ILE A 77 -1.89 26.72 5.01
CA ILE A 77 -1.72 27.85 5.96
C ILE A 77 -0.31 28.44 5.90
N GLY A 78 0.59 27.88 5.06
CA GLY A 78 2.01 28.25 4.92
C GLY A 78 2.52 28.63 3.52
N GLY A 79 1.68 28.99 2.53
CA GLY A 79 2.20 29.71 1.34
C GLY A 79 2.24 28.93 0.00
N GLU A 80 1.83 29.67 -1.01
CA GLU A 80 1.98 29.56 -2.47
C GLU A 80 1.12 28.55 -3.27
N ASN A 81 0.24 29.16 -4.09
CA ASN A 81 -0.63 28.53 -5.06
C ASN A 81 0.12 27.83 -6.20
N VAL A 82 -0.15 26.55 -6.43
CA VAL A 82 0.09 25.91 -7.73
C VAL A 82 -1.26 25.61 -8.39
N LYS A 83 -1.64 26.46 -9.34
CA LYS A 83 -2.76 26.20 -10.27
C LYS A 83 -2.28 25.23 -11.34
N GLY A 84 -2.92 24.05 -11.48
CA GLY A 84 -2.65 23.12 -12.56
C GLY A 84 -3.11 21.67 -12.36
N ALA A 85 -4.18 21.42 -11.62
CA ALA A 85 -4.41 20.08 -11.04
C ALA A 85 -5.64 19.30 -11.53
N LYS A 86 -6.41 19.74 -12.55
CA LYS A 86 -7.63 18.97 -12.93
C LYS A 86 -7.33 17.68 -13.71
N ASP A 87 -6.39 17.69 -14.62
CA ASP A 87 -6.02 16.48 -15.40
C ASP A 87 -5.15 15.49 -14.60
N GLY A 88 -4.45 15.95 -13.58
CA GLY A 88 -3.67 15.11 -12.66
C GLY A 88 -4.54 14.25 -11.77
N HIS A 89 -5.65 14.80 -11.26
CA HIS A 89 -6.51 14.10 -10.29
C HIS A 89 -7.27 12.90 -10.88
N GLU A 90 -7.71 12.95 -12.16
CA GLU A 90 -8.36 11.79 -12.79
C GLU A 90 -7.38 10.65 -13.06
N LYS A 91 -6.19 10.94 -13.57
CA LYS A 91 -5.11 9.96 -13.79
C LYS A 91 -4.62 9.38 -12.47
N ASP A 92 -4.48 10.20 -11.44
CA ASP A 92 -4.10 9.75 -10.11
C ASP A 92 -5.18 8.85 -9.48
N SER A 93 -6.46 9.14 -9.69
CA SER A 93 -7.55 8.33 -9.15
C SER A 93 -7.67 6.97 -9.86
N GLU A 94 -7.45 6.90 -11.16
CA GLU A 94 -7.41 5.64 -11.91
C GLU A 94 -6.22 4.77 -11.47
N TYR A 95 -5.06 5.36 -11.35
CA TYR A 95 -3.87 4.68 -10.86
C TYR A 95 -4.04 4.16 -9.43
N GLN A 96 -4.65 4.96 -8.55
CA GLN A 96 -4.97 4.54 -7.19
C GLN A 96 -5.92 3.35 -7.17
N ARG A 97 -6.99 3.37 -8.00
CA ARG A 97 -7.93 2.24 -8.12
C ARG A 97 -7.21 0.97 -8.56
N LYS A 98 -6.41 1.02 -9.62
CA LYS A 98 -5.61 -0.12 -10.09
C LYS A 98 -4.65 -0.63 -9.02
N SER A 99 -3.99 0.26 -8.29
CA SER A 99 -3.12 -0.14 -7.18
C SER A 99 -3.89 -0.86 -6.07
N ILE A 100 -5.08 -0.37 -5.70
CA ILE A 100 -5.96 -1.02 -4.73
C ILE A 100 -6.40 -2.42 -5.21
N GLU A 101 -6.74 -2.56 -6.49
CA GLU A 101 -7.12 -3.84 -7.09
C GLU A 101 -5.97 -4.85 -6.98
N VAL A 102 -4.75 -4.44 -7.33
CA VAL A 102 -3.56 -5.29 -7.23
C VAL A 102 -3.26 -5.67 -5.78
N TYR A 103 -3.27 -4.71 -4.84
CA TYR A 103 -3.10 -5.00 -3.41
C TYR A 103 -4.15 -5.98 -2.90
N THR A 104 -5.41 -5.78 -3.29
CA THR A 104 -6.53 -6.63 -2.87
C THR A 104 -6.40 -8.04 -3.44
N LYS A 105 -6.04 -8.17 -4.71
CA LYS A 105 -5.76 -9.46 -5.37
C LYS A 105 -4.65 -10.19 -4.63
N MET A 106 -3.49 -9.56 -4.45
CA MET A 106 -2.34 -10.15 -3.77
C MET A 106 -2.68 -10.56 -2.33
N SER A 107 -3.47 -9.76 -1.61
CA SER A 107 -3.89 -10.08 -0.24
C SER A 107 -4.85 -11.28 -0.15
N LYS A 108 -5.57 -11.61 -1.22
CA LYS A 108 -6.44 -12.80 -1.30
C LYS A 108 -5.69 -14.06 -1.71
N GLU A 109 -4.71 -13.92 -2.59
CA GLU A 109 -3.99 -15.04 -3.19
C GLU A 109 -2.78 -15.49 -2.37
N ARG A 110 -2.26 -14.64 -1.48
CA ARG A 110 -1.03 -14.90 -0.74
C ARG A 110 -1.27 -15.03 0.76
N ASN A 111 -0.77 -16.11 1.33
CA ASN A 111 -0.95 -16.39 2.76
C ASN A 111 -0.15 -15.44 3.68
N ASP A 112 0.97 -14.91 3.19
CA ASP A 112 1.84 -13.96 3.89
C ASP A 112 1.33 -12.50 3.77
N TRP A 113 0.18 -12.27 3.09
CA TRP A 113 -0.45 -10.96 2.99
C TRP A 113 -1.76 -10.92 3.78
N LYS A 114 -1.97 -9.84 4.51
CA LYS A 114 -3.21 -9.59 5.27
C LYS A 114 -3.74 -8.20 4.95
N LEU A 115 -5.00 -8.15 4.53
CA LEU A 115 -5.72 -6.91 4.32
C LEU A 115 -6.45 -6.54 5.61
N ILE A 116 -6.25 -5.31 6.07
CA ILE A 116 -7.00 -4.69 7.16
C ILE A 116 -7.88 -3.60 6.57
N ASN A 117 -9.20 -3.78 6.67
CA ASN A 117 -10.12 -2.70 6.34
C ASN A 117 -10.07 -1.63 7.44
N CYS A 118 -9.63 -0.43 7.05
CA CYS A 118 -9.54 0.73 7.94
C CYS A 118 -10.83 1.56 7.99
N VAL A 119 -11.91 1.10 7.33
CA VAL A 119 -13.21 1.77 7.32
C VAL A 119 -14.29 0.80 7.74
N GLU A 120 -15.10 1.16 8.72
CA GLU A 120 -16.29 0.42 9.15
C GLU A 120 -17.47 1.38 9.24
N ASP A 121 -18.63 0.96 8.74
CA ASP A 121 -19.87 1.76 8.70
C ASP A 121 -19.69 3.16 8.10
N GLY A 122 -18.86 3.25 7.04
CA GLY A 122 -18.53 4.52 6.37
C GLY A 122 -17.61 5.45 7.17
N ARG A 123 -17.13 5.05 8.33
CA ARG A 123 -16.22 5.78 9.22
C ARG A 123 -14.79 5.24 9.11
N LEU A 124 -13.84 6.13 8.95
CA LEU A 124 -12.42 5.77 9.12
C LEU A 124 -12.18 5.42 10.60
N LEU A 125 -11.56 4.27 10.81
CA LEU A 125 -11.16 3.81 12.14
C LEU A 125 -10.08 4.73 12.73
N SER A 126 -10.03 4.80 14.05
CA SER A 126 -8.94 5.51 14.76
C SER A 126 -7.61 4.78 14.63
N VAL A 127 -6.53 5.47 14.96
CA VAL A 127 -5.18 4.87 14.95
C VAL A 127 -5.10 3.68 15.90
N GLU A 128 -5.75 3.78 17.06
CA GLU A 128 -5.83 2.75 18.10
C GLU A 128 -6.60 1.52 17.60
N GLU A 129 -7.75 1.73 16.97
CA GLU A 129 -8.57 0.65 16.39
C GLU A 129 -7.81 -0.11 15.31
N ILE A 130 -7.09 0.62 14.43
CA ILE A 130 -6.26 0.01 13.39
C ILE A 130 -5.07 -0.73 14.02
N HIS A 131 -4.41 -0.13 15.01
CA HIS A 131 -3.31 -0.75 15.75
C HIS A 131 -3.74 -2.07 16.38
N ASP A 132 -4.89 -2.12 17.05
CA ASP A 132 -5.41 -3.33 17.67
C ASP A 132 -5.66 -4.44 16.64
N LYS A 133 -6.17 -4.10 15.46
CA LYS A 133 -6.33 -5.06 14.35
C LYS A 133 -4.98 -5.60 13.88
N ILE A 134 -3.96 -4.74 13.73
CA ILE A 134 -2.60 -5.15 13.36
C ILE A 134 -2.05 -6.10 14.42
N MET A 135 -2.15 -5.74 15.70
CA MET A 135 -1.59 -6.54 16.79
C MET A 135 -2.24 -7.91 16.93
N ARG A 136 -3.52 -8.07 16.60
CA ARG A 136 -4.17 -9.40 16.54
C ARG A 136 -3.56 -10.29 15.47
N ILE A 137 -3.18 -9.74 14.31
CA ILE A 137 -2.56 -10.50 13.23
C ILE A 137 -1.11 -10.85 13.57
N VAL A 138 -0.35 -9.91 14.15
CA VAL A 138 1.07 -10.12 14.47
C VAL A 138 1.27 -11.11 15.62
N LYS A 139 0.30 -11.23 16.54
CA LYS A 139 0.35 -12.15 17.69
C LYS A 139 -0.26 -13.51 17.41
N ALA A 140 -0.92 -13.70 16.28
CA ALA A 140 -1.54 -14.97 15.88
C ALA A 140 -0.50 -15.92 15.28
#